data_22cfff41c80faa93387221ac6cb97d46
#
_entry.id   22cfff41c80faa93387221ac6cb97d46
#
_cell.length_a   1.000
_cell.length_b   1.000
_cell.length_c   1.000
_cell.angle_alpha   90.00
_cell.angle_beta   90.00
_cell.angle_gamma   90.00
#
_symmetry.space_group_name_H-M   'P 1'
#
loop_
_entity.id
_entity.type
_entity.pdbx_description
1 polymer ?
#
loop_
_entity_poly.entity_id
_entity_poly.type
_entity_poly.pdbx_seq_one_letter_code
_entity_poly.pdbx_strand_id
1 'polypeptide(L)'
;MKKNGNIGHLELIRRINRTLVMNTVKEKQPISRAQVAKILNLSKTTVSAIVDELIKKKLLVEFGDCASLSRVGRPSMMLGFNPKSAYCIGMDIGGTKIYLLITDLDGEIVYEEKIPSTNQIQELADLVKTALVKGGIREENIFGMGIGVPGIVMDNGTVVRAKALGWNQFPLQEMMSREFSFPVYVGNDVNLAALGERWLGSGEQTDDMLFIALGTGIGSAIVCDGQLINGCQGRAGEIGYYLESRDVENGIINHLGKQGVLESKCSGTALDQFGGSAEELFLEYSKGSQGAVEIMERFVRDFSVAIANSISLLNPARVVIGGGVSESMGVVIYRIREEVGRLTPIHAEICLATLGAKAGALGAINFASTLIEQQDIQIRK
;
A
#
# COMPACT_ATOMS: atom_id res chain seq x y z
N MET A 1 -22.47 -29.38 -29.44
CA MET A 1 -21.58 -28.71 -28.48
C MET A 1 -21.80 -27.20 -28.53
N LYS A 2 -22.80 -26.66 -27.86
CA LYS A 2 -23.05 -25.19 -27.68
C LYS A 2 -23.88 -25.02 -26.40
N LYS A 3 -23.26 -25.12 -25.18
CA LYS A 3 -23.94 -24.79 -23.92
C LYS A 3 -23.00 -24.19 -22.85
N ASN A 4 -21.69 -24.13 -23.06
CA ASN A 4 -20.76 -23.67 -22.01
C ASN A 4 -20.46 -22.14 -22.00
N GLY A 5 -20.78 -21.39 -23.06
CA GLY A 5 -20.47 -19.94 -23.10
C GLY A 5 -21.42 -19.07 -22.27
N ASN A 6 -22.63 -19.51 -21.98
CA ASN A 6 -23.63 -18.68 -21.28
C ASN A 6 -23.54 -18.78 -19.75
N ILE A 7 -22.96 -19.86 -19.20
CA ILE A 7 -22.86 -20.07 -17.75
C ILE A 7 -21.77 -19.16 -17.16
N GLY A 8 -20.64 -19.04 -17.83
CA GLY A 8 -19.53 -18.16 -17.37
C GLY A 8 -19.90 -16.67 -17.33
N HIS A 9 -20.70 -16.20 -18.29
CA HIS A 9 -21.20 -14.83 -18.31
C HIS A 9 -22.18 -14.51 -17.15
N LEU A 10 -23.08 -15.43 -16.83
CA LEU A 10 -24.03 -15.26 -15.73
C LEU A 10 -23.33 -15.26 -14.36
N GLU A 11 -22.31 -16.10 -14.20
CA GLU A 11 -21.54 -16.19 -12.96
C GLU A 11 -20.64 -14.96 -12.76
N LEU A 12 -20.05 -14.43 -13.84
CA LEU A 12 -19.31 -13.18 -13.82
C LEU A 12 -20.20 -11.99 -13.44
N ILE A 13 -21.39 -11.86 -14.04
CA ILE A 13 -22.35 -10.81 -13.71
C ILE A 13 -22.79 -10.91 -12.24
N ARG A 14 -23.09 -12.12 -11.76
CA ARG A 14 -23.47 -12.32 -10.35
C ARG A 14 -22.38 -11.90 -9.37
N ARG A 15 -21.14 -12.11 -9.73
CA ARG A 15 -19.97 -11.69 -8.95
C ARG A 15 -19.77 -10.18 -8.94
N ILE A 16 -19.78 -9.55 -10.11
CA ILE A 16 -19.73 -8.10 -10.23
C ILE A 16 -20.81 -7.47 -9.36
N ASN A 17 -22.03 -7.97 -9.46
CA ASN A 17 -23.14 -7.49 -8.66
C ASN A 17 -22.93 -7.69 -7.16
N ARG A 18 -22.32 -8.82 -6.74
CA ARG A 18 -21.98 -9.07 -5.33
C ARG A 18 -20.97 -8.07 -4.79
N THR A 19 -19.90 -7.80 -5.53
CA THR A 19 -18.90 -6.79 -5.17
C THR A 19 -19.52 -5.38 -5.11
N LEU A 20 -20.33 -5.02 -6.10
CA LEU A 20 -21.03 -3.72 -6.12
C LEU A 20 -21.98 -3.58 -4.92
N VAL A 21 -22.76 -4.62 -4.58
CA VAL A 21 -23.66 -4.60 -3.42
C VAL A 21 -22.87 -4.44 -2.12
N MET A 22 -21.77 -5.20 -1.95
CA MET A 22 -20.94 -5.13 -0.75
C MET A 22 -20.31 -3.74 -0.59
N ASN A 23 -19.69 -3.19 -1.65
CA ASN A 23 -19.08 -1.87 -1.63
C ASN A 23 -20.12 -0.76 -1.36
N THR A 24 -21.31 -0.85 -1.99
CA THR A 24 -22.38 0.12 -1.74
C THR A 24 -22.85 0.09 -0.28
N VAL A 25 -22.93 -1.10 0.34
CA VAL A 25 -23.28 -1.18 1.77
C VAL A 25 -22.15 -0.62 2.61
N LYS A 26 -20.89 -0.98 2.32
CA LYS A 26 -19.70 -0.48 3.05
C LYS A 26 -19.61 1.05 3.05
N GLU A 27 -19.82 1.67 1.88
CA GLU A 27 -19.70 3.13 1.72
C GLU A 27 -20.90 3.92 2.28
N LYS A 28 -22.12 3.32 2.23
CA LYS A 28 -23.37 4.06 2.49
C LYS A 28 -24.17 3.53 3.68
N GLN A 29 -23.58 2.68 4.49
CA GLN A 29 -24.23 2.15 5.69
C GLN A 29 -24.58 3.25 6.72
N PRO A 30 -25.71 3.13 7.42
CA PRO A 30 -26.73 2.10 7.32
C PRO A 30 -27.64 2.30 6.10
N ILE A 31 -27.89 1.27 5.30
CA ILE A 31 -28.64 1.35 4.03
C ILE A 31 -29.60 0.17 3.88
N SER A 32 -30.80 0.40 3.31
CA SER A 32 -31.76 -0.67 3.06
C SER A 32 -31.53 -1.40 1.75
N ARG A 33 -31.99 -2.67 1.64
CA ARG A 33 -31.95 -3.46 0.40
C ARG A 33 -32.58 -2.72 -0.78
N ALA A 34 -33.66 -1.97 -0.54
CA ALA A 34 -34.36 -1.20 -1.57
C ALA A 34 -33.51 -0.01 -2.08
N GLN A 35 -32.78 0.67 -1.19
CA GLN A 35 -31.86 1.76 -1.58
C GLN A 35 -30.67 1.21 -2.36
N VAL A 36 -30.07 0.10 -1.94
CA VAL A 36 -29.00 -0.58 -2.71
C VAL A 36 -29.50 -0.93 -4.11
N ALA A 37 -30.70 -1.53 -4.23
CA ALA A 37 -31.28 -1.86 -5.53
C ALA A 37 -31.47 -0.63 -6.44
N LYS A 38 -31.90 0.49 -5.85
CA LYS A 38 -32.07 1.76 -6.57
C LYS A 38 -30.72 2.35 -7.04
N ILE A 39 -29.71 2.36 -6.18
CA ILE A 39 -28.37 2.92 -6.48
C ILE A 39 -27.72 2.14 -7.61
N LEU A 40 -27.75 0.80 -7.52
CA LEU A 40 -27.11 -0.08 -8.49
C LEU A 40 -27.96 -0.37 -9.72
N ASN A 41 -29.18 0.13 -9.80
CA ASN A 41 -30.14 -0.19 -10.85
C ASN A 41 -30.34 -1.71 -11.04
N LEU A 42 -30.37 -2.46 -9.94
CA LEU A 42 -30.60 -3.90 -9.91
C LEU A 42 -32.01 -4.23 -9.45
N SER A 43 -32.50 -5.42 -9.83
CA SER A 43 -33.79 -5.89 -9.31
C SER A 43 -33.74 -6.13 -7.79
N LYS A 44 -34.84 -5.85 -7.08
CA LYS A 44 -34.95 -6.10 -5.64
C LYS A 44 -34.69 -7.57 -5.29
N THR A 45 -35.10 -8.49 -6.15
CA THR A 45 -34.88 -9.93 -5.98
C THR A 45 -33.38 -10.28 -6.10
N THR A 46 -32.68 -9.69 -7.06
CA THR A 46 -31.22 -9.89 -7.21
C THR A 46 -30.47 -9.39 -5.98
N VAL A 47 -30.77 -8.17 -5.53
CA VAL A 47 -30.11 -7.60 -4.34
C VAL A 47 -30.42 -8.44 -3.09
N SER A 48 -31.70 -8.86 -2.89
CA SER A 48 -32.05 -9.70 -1.74
C SER A 48 -31.28 -11.00 -1.73
N ALA A 49 -31.16 -11.70 -2.85
CA ALA A 49 -30.43 -12.95 -2.92
C ALA A 49 -28.91 -12.76 -2.61
N ILE A 50 -28.31 -11.66 -3.10
CA ILE A 50 -26.91 -11.34 -2.82
C ILE A 50 -26.72 -10.98 -1.34
N VAL A 51 -27.59 -10.14 -0.78
CA VAL A 51 -27.52 -9.73 0.64
C VAL A 51 -27.69 -10.96 1.54
N ASP A 52 -28.63 -11.86 1.25
CA ASP A 52 -28.80 -13.10 2.03
C ASP A 52 -27.54 -13.98 2.01
N GLU A 53 -26.86 -14.06 0.86
CA GLU A 53 -25.57 -14.76 0.74
C GLU A 53 -24.50 -14.10 1.61
N LEU A 54 -24.39 -12.74 1.57
CA LEU A 54 -23.39 -11.99 2.34
C LEU A 54 -23.64 -12.05 3.84
N ILE A 55 -24.92 -12.03 4.28
CA ILE A 55 -25.29 -12.23 5.69
C ILE A 55 -24.94 -13.65 6.15
N LYS A 56 -25.22 -14.67 5.34
CA LYS A 56 -24.84 -16.05 5.64
C LYS A 56 -23.33 -16.20 5.83
N LYS A 57 -22.53 -15.45 5.08
CA LYS A 57 -21.07 -15.35 5.22
C LYS A 57 -20.61 -14.41 6.34
N LYS A 58 -21.54 -13.82 7.09
CA LYS A 58 -21.29 -12.83 8.15
C LYS A 58 -20.63 -11.53 7.69
N LEU A 59 -20.50 -11.31 6.38
CA LEU A 59 -19.93 -10.08 5.82
C LEU A 59 -20.84 -8.87 5.98
N LEU A 60 -22.15 -9.08 6.00
CA LEU A 60 -23.16 -8.07 6.30
C LEU A 60 -23.96 -8.47 7.54
N VAL A 61 -24.47 -7.46 8.22
CA VAL A 61 -25.41 -7.59 9.34
C VAL A 61 -26.67 -6.79 9.06
N GLU A 62 -27.81 -7.27 9.58
CA GLU A 62 -29.07 -6.51 9.57
C GLU A 62 -29.30 -5.89 10.92
N PHE A 63 -29.67 -4.60 10.92
CA PHE A 63 -30.08 -3.88 12.11
C PHE A 63 -31.60 -3.71 12.07
N GLY A 64 -32.26 -3.84 13.22
CA GLY A 64 -33.63 -3.41 13.39
C GLY A 64 -33.75 -1.90 13.20
N ASP A 65 -34.91 -1.43 12.79
CA ASP A 65 -35.23 -0.03 12.47
C ASP A 65 -34.57 0.96 13.43
N CYS A 66 -33.73 1.87 12.92
CA CYS A 66 -33.54 3.15 13.57
C CYS A 66 -34.84 3.92 13.46
N ALA A 67 -35.67 3.78 14.50
CA ALA A 67 -36.93 4.46 14.62
C ALA A 67 -36.73 5.98 14.52
N SER A 68 -37.11 6.53 13.42
CA SER A 68 -37.65 7.88 13.23
C SER A 68 -37.26 8.43 11.87
N LEU A 69 -38.24 8.62 11.03
CA LEU A 69 -38.41 9.75 10.12
C LEU A 69 -39.45 9.50 9.01
N SER A 70 -40.10 8.34 8.97
CA SER A 70 -41.30 8.26 8.09
C SER A 70 -42.44 7.52 8.74
N ARG A 71 -43.48 8.24 9.00
CA ARG A 71 -44.74 7.80 9.65
C ARG A 71 -45.61 6.85 8.83
N VAL A 72 -45.16 6.38 7.66
CA VAL A 72 -45.95 5.51 6.78
C VAL A 72 -45.05 4.49 6.09
N GLY A 73 -45.12 3.23 6.50
CA GLY A 73 -44.45 2.10 5.83
C GLY A 73 -44.03 0.99 6.79
N ARG A 74 -43.92 -0.24 6.29
CA ARG A 74 -43.39 -1.38 7.02
C ARG A 74 -41.90 -1.08 7.36
N PRO A 75 -41.44 -1.30 8.62
CA PRO A 75 -40.04 -1.11 8.99
C PRO A 75 -39.08 -1.77 8.01
N SER A 76 -38.15 -1.02 7.46
CA SER A 76 -37.15 -1.58 6.55
C SER A 76 -35.89 -1.96 7.36
N MET A 77 -35.48 -3.24 7.28
CA MET A 77 -34.21 -3.67 7.83
C MET A 77 -33.07 -2.94 7.16
N MET A 78 -32.18 -2.38 7.96
CA MET A 78 -30.98 -1.68 7.50
C MET A 78 -29.79 -2.63 7.50
N LEU A 79 -28.92 -2.49 6.51
CA LEU A 79 -27.72 -3.27 6.33
C LEU A 79 -26.50 -2.49 6.82
N GLY A 80 -25.57 -3.21 7.42
CA GLY A 80 -24.23 -2.73 7.71
C GLY A 80 -23.18 -3.76 7.34
N PHE A 81 -22.00 -3.29 7.07
CA PHE A 81 -20.82 -4.12 6.86
C PHE A 81 -20.28 -4.62 8.21
N ASN A 82 -19.82 -5.87 8.26
CA ASN A 82 -19.21 -6.45 9.45
C ASN A 82 -17.70 -6.64 9.23
N PRO A 83 -16.87 -5.65 9.56
CA PRO A 83 -15.42 -5.74 9.34
C PRO A 83 -14.78 -6.88 10.13
N LYS A 84 -15.32 -7.24 11.29
CA LYS A 84 -14.80 -8.31 12.17
C LYS A 84 -15.18 -9.74 11.74
N SER A 85 -15.77 -9.88 10.54
CA SER A 85 -16.10 -11.19 9.97
C SER A 85 -14.86 -11.98 9.53
N ALA A 86 -13.76 -11.29 9.20
CA ALA A 86 -12.47 -11.87 8.89
C ALA A 86 -11.33 -10.89 9.23
N TYR A 87 -10.11 -11.38 9.19
CA TYR A 87 -8.90 -10.60 9.48
C TYR A 87 -7.88 -10.78 8.37
N CYS A 88 -7.01 -9.79 8.21
CA CYS A 88 -5.89 -9.83 7.27
C CYS A 88 -4.58 -9.63 8.01
N ILE A 89 -3.52 -10.30 7.53
CA ILE A 89 -2.18 -10.18 8.09
C ILE A 89 -1.30 -9.40 7.12
N GLY A 90 -0.59 -8.40 7.63
CA GLY A 90 0.45 -7.67 6.92
C GLY A 90 1.78 -7.80 7.62
N MET A 91 2.80 -8.17 6.88
CA MET A 91 4.17 -8.23 7.38
C MET A 91 5.06 -7.40 6.48
N ASP A 92 5.83 -6.48 7.04
CA ASP A 92 6.85 -5.71 6.35
C ASP A 92 8.22 -6.12 6.89
N ILE A 93 9.02 -6.80 6.07
CA ILE A 93 10.32 -7.35 6.43
C ILE A 93 11.41 -6.40 5.94
N GLY A 94 11.84 -5.49 6.80
CA GLY A 94 13.00 -4.64 6.54
C GLY A 94 14.34 -5.32 6.85
N GLY A 95 15.43 -4.67 6.51
CA GLY A 95 16.79 -5.20 6.78
C GLY A 95 17.14 -5.33 8.27
N THR A 96 16.51 -4.56 9.15
CA THR A 96 16.80 -4.54 10.60
C THR A 96 15.61 -4.90 11.48
N LYS A 97 14.40 -4.73 10.99
CA LYS A 97 13.16 -4.90 11.75
C LYS A 97 12.07 -5.49 10.87
N ILE A 98 11.18 -6.24 11.49
CA ILE A 98 9.92 -6.70 10.91
C ILE A 98 8.79 -5.97 11.61
N TYR A 99 7.84 -5.49 10.84
CA TYR A 99 6.58 -4.95 11.33
C TYR A 99 5.45 -5.90 10.95
N LEU A 100 4.74 -6.44 11.94
CA LEU A 100 3.60 -7.34 11.74
C LEU A 100 2.34 -6.69 12.29
N LEU A 101 1.31 -6.66 11.43
CA LEU A 101 -0.03 -6.17 11.78
C LEU A 101 -1.06 -7.25 11.48
N ILE A 102 -2.12 -7.30 12.30
CA ILE A 102 -3.37 -7.97 11.96
C ILE A 102 -4.46 -6.91 12.04
N THR A 103 -5.24 -6.79 10.97
CA THR A 103 -6.38 -5.87 10.91
C THR A 103 -7.66 -6.63 10.66
N ASP A 104 -8.80 -6.00 10.98
CA ASP A 104 -10.07 -6.40 10.41
C ASP A 104 -10.18 -5.97 8.92
N LEU A 105 -11.31 -6.22 8.28
CA LEU A 105 -11.51 -5.92 6.85
C LEU A 105 -11.64 -4.41 6.53
N ASP A 106 -11.76 -3.53 7.53
CA ASP A 106 -11.73 -2.07 7.38
C ASP A 106 -10.36 -1.46 7.69
N GLY A 107 -9.39 -2.30 8.09
CA GLY A 107 -8.04 -1.84 8.41
C GLY A 107 -7.88 -1.40 9.88
N GLU A 108 -8.88 -1.63 10.76
CA GLU A 108 -8.70 -1.44 12.20
C GLU A 108 -7.67 -2.44 12.72
N ILE A 109 -6.59 -1.93 13.32
CA ILE A 109 -5.49 -2.75 13.83
C ILE A 109 -5.95 -3.45 15.11
N VAL A 110 -5.97 -4.79 15.09
CA VAL A 110 -6.33 -5.62 16.24
C VAL A 110 -5.11 -6.24 16.91
N TYR A 111 -3.99 -6.31 16.20
CA TYR A 111 -2.70 -6.73 16.74
C TYR A 111 -1.56 -6.06 16.00
N GLU A 112 -0.51 -5.65 16.71
CA GLU A 112 0.74 -5.17 16.14
C GLU A 112 1.95 -5.63 16.93
N GLU A 113 3.02 -5.96 16.23
CA GLU A 113 4.30 -6.30 16.83
C GLU A 113 5.45 -5.84 15.93
N LYS A 114 6.52 -5.36 16.57
CA LYS A 114 7.76 -4.96 15.91
C LYS A 114 8.91 -5.73 16.53
N ILE A 115 9.62 -6.48 15.71
CA ILE A 115 10.70 -7.35 16.14
C ILE A 115 11.96 -7.13 15.30
N PRO A 116 13.14 -7.60 15.76
CA PRO A 116 14.33 -7.67 14.93
C PRO A 116 14.09 -8.49 13.67
N SER A 117 14.76 -8.12 12.57
CA SER A 117 14.63 -8.84 11.31
C SER A 117 15.24 -10.24 11.38
N THR A 118 14.59 -11.17 10.71
CA THR A 118 15.08 -12.53 10.45
C THR A 118 14.87 -12.90 8.99
N ASN A 119 15.71 -13.76 8.46
CA ASN A 119 15.58 -14.32 7.11
C ASN A 119 15.21 -15.82 7.12
N GLN A 120 14.87 -16.36 8.29
CA GLN A 120 14.53 -17.78 8.49
C GLN A 120 13.01 -17.97 8.37
N ILE A 121 12.57 -18.79 7.42
CA ILE A 121 11.15 -19.04 7.16
C ILE A 121 10.40 -19.52 8.40
N GLN A 122 11.02 -20.45 9.15
CA GLN A 122 10.36 -21.00 10.33
C GLN A 122 10.11 -19.93 11.38
N GLU A 123 11.06 -19.01 11.61
CA GLU A 123 10.90 -17.90 12.55
C GLU A 123 9.80 -16.92 12.10
N LEU A 124 9.71 -16.64 10.77
CA LEU A 124 8.65 -15.83 10.21
C LEU A 124 7.27 -16.48 10.39
N ALA A 125 7.18 -17.80 10.16
CA ALA A 125 5.94 -18.53 10.37
C ALA A 125 5.54 -18.59 11.85
N ASP A 126 6.49 -18.83 12.75
CA ASP A 126 6.25 -18.87 14.19
C ASP A 126 5.84 -17.50 14.74
N LEU A 127 6.36 -16.41 14.18
CA LEU A 127 5.92 -15.05 14.47
C LEU A 127 4.42 -14.87 14.17
N VAL A 128 3.98 -15.29 12.98
CA VAL A 128 2.57 -15.21 12.59
C VAL A 128 1.70 -16.08 13.51
N LYS A 129 2.09 -17.34 13.74
CA LYS A 129 1.36 -18.25 14.65
C LYS A 129 1.25 -17.65 16.08
N THR A 130 2.32 -17.06 16.57
CA THR A 130 2.34 -16.38 17.87
C THR A 130 1.42 -15.17 17.89
N ALA A 131 1.43 -14.35 16.85
CA ALA A 131 0.56 -13.18 16.73
C ALA A 131 -0.93 -13.57 16.70
N LEU A 132 -1.29 -14.65 16.00
CA LEU A 132 -2.66 -15.18 16.00
C LEU A 132 -3.10 -15.59 17.42
N VAL A 133 -2.25 -16.31 18.16
CA VAL A 133 -2.55 -16.72 19.53
C VAL A 133 -2.69 -15.50 20.47
N LYS A 134 -1.75 -14.55 20.40
CA LYS A 134 -1.79 -13.33 21.23
C LYS A 134 -2.99 -12.45 20.88
N GLY A 135 -3.37 -12.37 19.61
CA GLY A 135 -4.55 -11.62 19.16
C GLY A 135 -5.88 -12.35 19.40
N GLY A 136 -5.86 -13.60 19.87
CA GLY A 136 -7.07 -14.41 20.07
C GLY A 136 -7.80 -14.72 18.75
N ILE A 137 -7.09 -14.76 17.63
CA ILE A 137 -7.64 -14.92 16.27
C ILE A 137 -7.36 -16.35 15.81
N ARG A 138 -8.40 -17.04 15.32
CA ARG A 138 -8.24 -18.37 14.73
C ARG A 138 -7.80 -18.29 13.27
N GLU A 139 -6.94 -19.18 12.85
CA GLU A 139 -6.41 -19.23 11.48
C GLU A 139 -7.53 -19.27 10.43
N GLU A 140 -8.62 -19.98 10.70
CA GLU A 140 -9.79 -20.08 9.81
C GLU A 140 -10.52 -18.73 9.56
N ASN A 141 -10.26 -17.72 10.40
CA ASN A 141 -10.80 -16.38 10.26
C ASN A 141 -9.85 -15.44 9.48
N ILE A 142 -8.70 -15.93 9.01
CA ILE A 142 -7.79 -15.13 8.21
C ILE A 142 -8.21 -15.19 6.74
N PHE A 143 -8.44 -14.01 6.16
CA PHE A 143 -8.77 -13.86 4.75
C PHE A 143 -7.54 -14.04 3.86
N GLY A 144 -6.39 -13.53 4.30
CA GLY A 144 -5.12 -13.68 3.62
C GLY A 144 -3.99 -12.89 4.29
N MET A 145 -2.78 -13.08 3.77
CA MET A 145 -1.57 -12.44 4.26
C MET A 145 -0.79 -11.80 3.13
N GLY A 146 -0.34 -10.56 3.34
CA GLY A 146 0.62 -9.88 2.50
C GLY A 146 1.97 -9.74 3.19
N ILE A 147 3.06 -9.85 2.42
CA ILE A 147 4.43 -9.69 2.90
C ILE A 147 5.16 -8.68 2.02
N GLY A 148 5.65 -7.61 2.62
CA GLY A 148 6.56 -6.64 2.02
C GLY A 148 8.00 -7.02 2.24
N VAL A 149 8.83 -6.93 1.20
CA VAL A 149 10.26 -7.18 1.30
C VAL A 149 11.05 -6.17 0.48
N PRO A 150 12.28 -5.79 0.92
CA PRO A 150 13.13 -4.92 0.13
C PRO A 150 13.62 -5.64 -1.13
N GLY A 151 13.73 -4.90 -2.23
CA GLY A 151 14.28 -5.39 -3.48
C GLY A 151 13.22 -5.83 -4.50
N ILE A 152 13.65 -6.60 -5.50
CA ILE A 152 12.81 -6.95 -6.65
C ILE A 152 12.04 -8.22 -6.35
N VAL A 153 10.73 -8.20 -6.55
CA VAL A 153 9.83 -9.35 -6.38
C VAL A 153 9.13 -9.62 -7.72
N MET A 154 9.10 -10.88 -8.12
CA MET A 154 8.37 -11.35 -9.32
C MET A 154 6.88 -11.55 -9.00
N ASP A 155 6.05 -11.61 -10.03
CA ASP A 155 4.58 -11.81 -9.89
C ASP A 155 4.20 -13.10 -9.14
N ASN A 156 5.08 -14.10 -9.15
CA ASN A 156 4.88 -15.35 -8.37
C ASN A 156 5.39 -15.26 -6.93
N GLY A 157 5.77 -14.06 -6.46
CA GLY A 157 6.28 -13.82 -5.12
C GLY A 157 7.72 -14.34 -4.86
N THR A 158 8.47 -14.65 -5.92
CA THR A 158 9.91 -14.95 -5.80
C THR A 158 10.70 -13.65 -5.61
N VAL A 159 11.47 -13.56 -4.55
CA VAL A 159 12.37 -12.46 -4.27
C VAL A 159 13.63 -12.64 -5.11
N VAL A 160 13.77 -11.85 -6.18
CA VAL A 160 14.93 -11.94 -7.09
C VAL A 160 16.22 -11.60 -6.36
N ARG A 161 16.18 -10.51 -5.58
CA ARG A 161 17.33 -10.08 -4.78
C ARG A 161 16.90 -9.15 -3.65
N ALA A 162 17.23 -9.53 -2.42
CA ALA A 162 17.11 -8.71 -1.22
C ALA A 162 18.44 -8.75 -0.44
N LYS A 163 19.33 -7.80 -0.73
CA LYS A 163 20.70 -7.78 -0.15
C LYS A 163 20.68 -7.77 1.38
N ALA A 164 19.80 -6.96 1.98
CA ALA A 164 19.70 -6.81 3.43
C ALA A 164 19.27 -8.11 4.14
N LEU A 165 18.58 -9.02 3.43
CA LEU A 165 18.12 -10.30 3.95
C LEU A 165 18.98 -11.49 3.47
N GLY A 166 19.96 -11.24 2.58
CA GLY A 166 20.79 -12.29 1.99
C GLY A 166 20.03 -13.20 1.00
N TRP A 167 18.83 -12.79 0.54
CA TRP A 167 18.01 -13.58 -0.37
C TRP A 167 18.38 -13.32 -1.84
N ASN A 168 18.42 -14.42 -2.61
CA ASN A 168 18.65 -14.41 -4.05
C ASN A 168 17.85 -15.55 -4.69
N GLN A 169 16.97 -15.23 -5.66
CA GLN A 169 16.01 -16.17 -6.26
C GLN A 169 15.25 -16.98 -5.20
N PHE A 170 14.78 -16.29 -4.16
CA PHE A 170 14.21 -16.92 -2.98
C PHE A 170 12.68 -17.04 -3.13
N PRO A 171 12.10 -18.25 -3.13
CA PRO A 171 10.67 -18.48 -3.38
C PRO A 171 9.83 -18.23 -2.10
N LEU A 172 9.89 -16.98 -1.57
CA LEU A 172 9.29 -16.64 -0.27
C LEU A 172 7.80 -16.95 -0.21
N GLN A 173 7.05 -16.58 -1.24
CA GLN A 173 5.60 -16.80 -1.26
C GLN A 173 5.27 -18.29 -1.20
N GLU A 174 5.94 -19.12 -1.98
CA GLU A 174 5.73 -20.57 -1.99
C GLU A 174 6.04 -21.17 -0.62
N MET A 175 7.18 -20.77 -0.01
CA MET A 175 7.60 -21.31 1.29
C MET A 175 6.63 -20.90 2.39
N MET A 176 6.22 -19.65 2.47
CA MET A 176 5.25 -19.18 3.46
C MET A 176 3.85 -19.79 3.23
N SER A 177 3.43 -19.97 1.98
CA SER A 177 2.14 -20.61 1.67
C SER A 177 2.05 -22.07 2.09
N ARG A 178 3.17 -22.75 2.34
CA ARG A 178 3.17 -24.13 2.88
C ARG A 178 2.91 -24.18 4.39
N GLU A 179 3.09 -23.07 5.08
CA GLU A 179 2.95 -22.96 6.54
C GLU A 179 1.51 -22.67 6.99
N PHE A 180 0.64 -22.18 6.07
CA PHE A 180 -0.69 -21.67 6.38
C PHE A 180 -1.77 -22.17 5.42
N SER A 181 -3.01 -22.21 5.90
CA SER A 181 -4.18 -22.61 5.09
C SER A 181 -4.77 -21.44 4.29
N PHE A 182 -4.41 -20.21 4.58
CA PHE A 182 -4.85 -19.01 3.90
C PHE A 182 -3.86 -18.55 2.82
N PRO A 183 -4.31 -17.78 1.80
CA PRO A 183 -3.44 -17.26 0.75
C PRO A 183 -2.36 -16.31 1.28
N VAL A 184 -1.14 -16.43 0.72
CA VAL A 184 -0.01 -15.54 1.02
C VAL A 184 0.47 -14.89 -0.27
N TYR A 185 0.73 -13.57 -0.23
CA TYR A 185 1.27 -12.80 -1.35
C TYR A 185 2.47 -11.98 -0.91
N VAL A 186 3.45 -11.85 -1.81
CA VAL A 186 4.69 -11.12 -1.54
C VAL A 186 4.85 -10.00 -2.55
N GLY A 187 5.23 -8.81 -2.07
CA GLY A 187 5.47 -7.63 -2.90
C GLY A 187 6.69 -6.84 -2.44
N ASN A 188 7.10 -5.87 -3.25
CA ASN A 188 8.15 -4.93 -2.88
C ASN A 188 7.65 -3.98 -1.77
N ASP A 189 8.50 -3.71 -0.77
CA ASP A 189 8.19 -2.88 0.41
C ASP A 189 7.72 -1.45 0.06
N VAL A 190 8.39 -0.77 -0.87
CA VAL A 190 8.02 0.59 -1.31
C VAL A 190 6.69 0.60 -2.04
N ASN A 191 6.46 -0.39 -2.91
CA ASN A 191 5.19 -0.55 -3.61
C ASN A 191 4.04 -0.78 -2.64
N LEU A 192 4.26 -1.61 -1.64
CA LEU A 192 3.24 -1.88 -0.62
C LEU A 192 3.02 -0.66 0.29
N ALA A 193 4.08 0.07 0.67
CA ALA A 193 3.92 1.31 1.44
C ALA A 193 3.07 2.34 0.69
N ALA A 194 3.24 2.45 -0.64
CA ALA A 194 2.39 3.29 -1.48
C ALA A 194 0.91 2.87 -1.44
N LEU A 195 0.64 1.56 -1.51
CA LEU A 195 -0.73 1.03 -1.40
C LEU A 195 -1.32 1.26 0.00
N GLY A 196 -0.50 1.20 1.04
CA GLY A 196 -0.91 1.53 2.41
C GLY A 196 -1.35 2.99 2.54
N GLU A 197 -0.51 3.92 2.09
CA GLU A 197 -0.80 5.35 2.09
C GLU A 197 -2.01 5.71 1.21
N ARG A 198 -2.21 4.99 0.10
CA ARG A 198 -3.39 5.14 -0.74
C ARG A 198 -4.66 4.61 -0.07
N TRP A 199 -4.55 3.58 0.75
CA TRP A 199 -5.70 2.96 1.41
C TRP A 199 -6.17 3.73 2.65
N LEU A 200 -5.24 4.07 3.56
CA LEU A 200 -5.55 4.60 4.90
C LEU A 200 -4.72 5.84 5.28
N GLY A 201 -3.92 6.38 4.39
CA GLY A 201 -3.00 7.48 4.67
C GLY A 201 -3.16 8.70 3.77
N SER A 202 -2.08 9.42 3.58
CA SER A 202 -2.05 10.68 2.80
C SER A 202 -2.44 10.52 1.32
N GLY A 203 -2.44 9.31 0.80
CA GLY A 203 -2.86 8.99 -0.57
C GLY A 203 -4.33 8.61 -0.70
N GLU A 204 -5.12 8.65 0.37
CA GLU A 204 -6.52 8.25 0.34
C GLU A 204 -7.32 9.00 -0.73
N GLN A 205 -8.22 8.28 -1.43
CA GLN A 205 -9.05 8.77 -2.54
C GLN A 205 -8.28 9.34 -3.74
N THR A 206 -6.99 8.99 -3.90
CA THR A 206 -6.16 9.42 -5.01
C THR A 206 -5.90 8.24 -5.97
N ASP A 207 -6.32 8.37 -7.23
CA ASP A 207 -6.12 7.34 -8.24
C ASP A 207 -4.77 7.46 -8.97
N ASP A 208 -4.23 8.68 -9.07
CA ASP A 208 -2.94 8.95 -9.70
C ASP A 208 -1.97 9.53 -8.66
N MET A 209 -1.05 8.70 -8.20
CA MET A 209 -0.13 9.03 -7.10
C MET A 209 1.29 8.59 -7.41
N LEU A 210 2.25 9.45 -7.09
CA LEU A 210 3.66 9.07 -6.95
C LEU A 210 3.99 9.00 -5.46
N PHE A 211 4.39 7.83 -5.00
CA PHE A 211 4.94 7.65 -3.65
C PHE A 211 6.46 7.63 -3.72
N ILE A 212 7.15 8.37 -2.86
CA ILE A 212 8.62 8.39 -2.77
C ILE A 212 9.02 8.00 -1.36
N ALA A 213 9.73 6.90 -1.21
CA ALA A 213 10.28 6.44 0.06
C ALA A 213 11.72 6.96 0.23
N LEU A 214 11.94 7.81 1.24
CA LEU A 214 13.25 8.24 1.68
C LEU A 214 13.62 7.51 2.98
N GLY A 215 14.56 6.60 2.88
CA GLY A 215 15.09 5.82 3.99
C GLY A 215 16.60 5.64 3.84
N THR A 216 17.13 4.46 4.14
CA THR A 216 18.54 4.09 3.83
C THR A 216 18.86 4.37 2.36
N GLY A 217 17.92 4.10 1.46
CA GLY A 217 17.98 4.42 0.03
C GLY A 217 16.82 5.32 -0.39
N ILE A 218 16.64 5.44 -1.71
CA ILE A 218 15.48 6.08 -2.34
C ILE A 218 14.78 5.07 -3.23
N GLY A 219 13.50 4.84 -2.97
CA GLY A 219 12.60 4.10 -3.85
C GLY A 219 11.39 4.95 -4.21
N SER A 220 10.68 4.58 -5.26
CA SER A 220 9.35 5.13 -5.49
C SER A 220 8.39 4.09 -6.07
N ALA A 221 7.10 4.37 -5.92
CA ALA A 221 6.02 3.57 -6.48
C ALA A 221 5.05 4.49 -7.22
N ILE A 222 4.56 4.00 -8.35
CA ILE A 222 3.65 4.74 -9.23
C ILE A 222 2.29 4.07 -9.16
N VAL A 223 1.26 4.83 -8.85
CA VAL A 223 -0.14 4.41 -8.94
C VAL A 223 -0.79 5.24 -10.06
N CYS A 224 -1.48 4.58 -10.97
CA CYS A 224 -2.23 5.21 -12.07
C CYS A 224 -3.57 4.50 -12.22
N ASP A 225 -4.66 5.25 -12.34
CA ASP A 225 -6.04 4.71 -12.34
C ASP A 225 -6.30 3.77 -11.14
N GLY A 226 -5.74 4.10 -9.98
CA GLY A 226 -5.85 3.29 -8.77
C GLY A 226 -5.04 1.99 -8.76
N GLN A 227 -4.21 1.75 -9.78
CA GLN A 227 -3.44 0.53 -9.95
C GLN A 227 -1.94 0.78 -9.82
N LEU A 228 -1.25 -0.09 -9.11
CA LEU A 228 0.20 -0.06 -9.02
C LEU A 228 0.83 -0.38 -10.39
N ILE A 229 1.76 0.44 -10.82
CA ILE A 229 2.52 0.24 -12.06
C ILE A 229 3.82 -0.49 -11.74
N ASN A 230 3.89 -1.76 -12.07
CA ASN A 230 5.09 -2.58 -11.86
C ASN A 230 6.17 -2.35 -12.91
N GLY A 231 5.78 -1.96 -14.12
CA GLY A 231 6.70 -1.84 -15.26
C GLY A 231 7.27 -3.18 -15.73
N CYS A 232 8.16 -3.13 -16.69
CA CYS A 232 8.86 -4.32 -17.16
C CYS A 232 9.80 -4.84 -16.04
N GLN A 233 9.69 -6.10 -15.68
CA GLN A 233 10.50 -6.74 -14.65
C GLN A 233 10.30 -6.16 -13.22
N GLY A 234 9.16 -5.53 -12.92
CA GLY A 234 8.88 -4.97 -11.59
C GLY A 234 9.80 -3.81 -11.18
N ARG A 235 10.27 -3.00 -12.14
CA ARG A 235 11.25 -1.92 -11.90
C ARG A 235 10.74 -0.52 -12.23
N ALA A 236 9.43 -0.31 -12.28
CA ALA A 236 8.91 1.06 -12.35
C ALA A 236 9.23 1.79 -11.04
N GLY A 237 9.50 3.08 -11.13
CA GLY A 237 9.74 3.89 -9.94
C GLY A 237 11.19 3.94 -9.43
N GLU A 238 12.17 3.41 -10.15
CA GLU A 238 13.59 3.44 -9.77
C GLU A 238 14.20 4.85 -9.91
N ILE A 239 13.58 5.87 -9.28
CA ILE A 239 14.04 7.27 -9.37
C ILE A 239 15.41 7.50 -8.72
N GLY A 240 15.86 6.62 -7.85
CA GLY A 240 17.21 6.67 -7.27
C GLY A 240 18.31 6.72 -8.35
N TYR A 241 18.03 6.22 -9.56
CA TYR A 241 18.92 6.27 -10.71
C TYR A 241 18.79 7.54 -11.57
N TYR A 242 18.02 8.54 -11.18
CA TYR A 242 17.97 9.81 -11.94
C TYR A 242 19.34 10.46 -12.03
N LEU A 243 19.62 10.99 -13.23
CA LEU A 243 20.86 11.70 -13.59
C LEU A 243 20.52 13.10 -14.09
N GLU A 244 21.36 14.05 -13.77
CA GLU A 244 21.37 15.37 -14.39
C GLU A 244 22.53 15.49 -15.40
N SER A 245 22.43 16.43 -16.34
CA SER A 245 23.50 16.68 -17.32
C SER A 245 24.86 16.90 -16.66
N ARG A 246 24.87 17.61 -15.53
CA ARG A 246 26.07 17.88 -14.73
C ARG A 246 26.74 16.61 -14.19
N ASP A 247 25.95 15.59 -13.84
CA ASP A 247 26.49 14.30 -13.39
C ASP A 247 27.28 13.64 -14.53
N VAL A 248 26.68 13.65 -15.74
CA VAL A 248 27.30 13.09 -16.95
C VAL A 248 28.57 13.85 -17.33
N GLU A 249 28.57 15.18 -17.27
CA GLU A 249 29.74 16.05 -17.51
C GLU A 249 30.88 15.72 -16.56
N ASN A 250 30.56 15.33 -15.32
CA ASN A 250 31.54 14.91 -14.31
C ASN A 250 31.93 13.42 -14.42
N GLY A 251 31.51 12.71 -15.47
CA GLY A 251 31.81 11.31 -15.69
C GLY A 251 31.07 10.34 -14.74
N ILE A 252 30.01 10.82 -14.07
CA ILE A 252 29.21 10.00 -13.15
C ILE A 252 28.19 9.20 -13.96
N ILE A 253 28.13 7.89 -13.77
CA ILE A 253 27.20 6.99 -14.41
C ILE A 253 26.57 6.02 -13.41
N ASN A 254 25.34 5.61 -13.69
CA ASN A 254 24.69 4.58 -12.90
C ASN A 254 25.19 3.18 -13.26
N HIS A 255 25.26 2.31 -12.27
CA HIS A 255 25.56 0.89 -12.43
C HIS A 255 24.45 0.05 -11.79
N LEU A 256 23.93 -0.91 -12.54
CA LEU A 256 22.87 -1.80 -12.05
C LEU A 256 23.30 -2.53 -10.76
N GLY A 257 22.46 -2.43 -9.74
CA GLY A 257 22.70 -3.05 -8.43
C GLY A 257 23.73 -2.33 -7.54
N LYS A 258 24.16 -1.12 -7.94
CA LYS A 258 24.85 -0.15 -7.07
C LYS A 258 23.88 0.96 -6.69
N GLN A 259 24.28 1.79 -5.74
CA GLN A 259 23.55 2.99 -5.36
C GLN A 259 23.40 3.92 -6.57
N GLY A 260 22.18 4.42 -6.79
CA GLY A 260 21.89 5.35 -7.87
C GLY A 260 22.42 6.76 -7.57
N VAL A 261 22.51 7.60 -8.58
CA VAL A 261 23.10 8.95 -8.44
C VAL A 261 22.22 9.84 -7.58
N LEU A 262 20.90 9.90 -7.82
CA LEU A 262 20.01 10.66 -6.94
C LEU A 262 20.02 10.08 -5.51
N GLU A 263 20.02 8.75 -5.39
CA GLU A 263 20.10 8.08 -4.10
C GLU A 263 21.35 8.47 -3.32
N SER A 264 22.52 8.61 -4.00
CA SER A 264 23.77 9.05 -3.38
C SER A 264 23.78 10.51 -2.94
N LYS A 265 22.82 11.33 -3.41
CA LYS A 265 22.68 12.75 -3.07
C LYS A 265 21.62 12.98 -1.99
N CYS A 266 20.52 12.19 -2.00
CA CYS A 266 19.31 12.53 -1.27
C CYS A 266 18.81 11.44 -0.30
N SER A 267 19.43 10.24 -0.25
CA SER A 267 19.01 9.20 0.71
C SER A 267 19.44 9.54 2.15
N GLY A 268 18.83 8.86 3.13
CA GLY A 268 19.26 8.97 4.53
C GLY A 268 20.74 8.64 4.69
N THR A 269 21.22 7.56 4.07
CA THR A 269 22.65 7.21 4.08
C THR A 269 23.53 8.32 3.48
N ALA A 270 23.05 9.04 2.45
CA ALA A 270 23.77 10.16 1.87
C ALA A 270 23.82 11.34 2.85
N LEU A 271 22.74 11.62 3.56
CA LEU A 271 22.67 12.68 4.56
C LEU A 271 23.48 12.35 5.81
N ASP A 272 23.54 11.09 6.25
CA ASP A 272 24.34 10.64 7.40
C ASP A 272 25.86 10.88 7.22
N GLN A 273 26.35 11.04 5.98
CA GLN A 273 27.76 11.30 5.70
C GLN A 273 28.23 12.70 6.16
N PHE A 274 27.31 13.60 6.47
CA PHE A 274 27.64 14.99 6.85
C PHE A 274 27.84 15.21 8.35
N GLY A 275 28.07 14.15 9.14
CA GLY A 275 28.54 14.26 10.52
C GLY A 275 27.49 14.02 11.59
N GLY A 276 26.54 13.15 11.32
CA GLY A 276 25.51 12.71 12.26
C GLY A 276 24.43 11.90 11.56
N SER A 277 23.28 11.75 12.17
CA SER A 277 22.11 11.16 11.51
C SER A 277 21.41 12.20 10.63
N ALA A 278 20.64 11.73 9.63
CA ALA A 278 19.77 12.62 8.85
C ALA A 278 18.85 13.43 9.78
N GLU A 279 18.31 12.82 10.84
CA GLU A 279 17.47 13.51 11.83
C GLU A 279 18.20 14.69 12.50
N GLU A 280 19.45 14.49 12.92
CA GLU A 280 20.28 15.56 13.50
C GLU A 280 20.54 16.67 12.49
N LEU A 281 20.76 16.34 11.23
CA LEU A 281 20.96 17.35 10.17
C LEU A 281 19.70 18.22 9.95
N PHE A 282 18.51 17.64 9.94
CA PHE A 282 17.25 18.39 9.88
C PHE A 282 17.06 19.28 11.12
N LEU A 283 17.42 18.78 12.29
CA LEU A 283 17.39 19.57 13.53
C LEU A 283 18.35 20.77 13.50
N GLU A 284 19.59 20.57 13.06
CA GLU A 284 20.58 21.67 12.92
C GLU A 284 20.16 22.67 11.84
N TYR A 285 19.55 22.20 10.75
CA TYR A 285 18.95 23.09 9.75
C TYR A 285 17.87 23.99 10.37
N SER A 286 16.99 23.43 11.19
CA SER A 286 15.91 24.19 11.86
C SER A 286 16.45 25.28 12.82
N LYS A 287 17.65 25.07 13.36
CA LYS A 287 18.35 26.03 14.21
C LYS A 287 19.15 27.11 13.41
N GLY A 288 19.21 26.97 12.08
CA GLY A 288 19.94 27.88 11.21
C GLY A 288 21.46 27.67 11.21
N SER A 289 21.97 26.51 11.57
CA SER A 289 23.39 26.14 11.50
C SER A 289 23.87 26.25 10.04
N GLN A 290 24.88 27.09 9.77
CA GLN A 290 25.32 27.42 8.42
C GLN A 290 25.73 26.18 7.61
N GLY A 291 26.46 25.24 8.20
CA GLY A 291 26.83 24.00 7.52
C GLY A 291 25.62 23.12 7.16
N ALA A 292 24.63 22.99 8.06
CA ALA A 292 23.41 22.28 7.81
C ALA A 292 22.56 22.96 6.73
N VAL A 293 22.50 24.30 6.72
CA VAL A 293 21.77 25.05 5.69
C VAL A 293 22.35 24.79 4.29
N GLU A 294 23.66 24.81 4.12
CA GLU A 294 24.28 24.54 2.82
C GLU A 294 23.98 23.12 2.29
N ILE A 295 24.03 22.11 3.16
CA ILE A 295 23.75 20.74 2.81
C ILE A 295 22.27 20.57 2.45
N MET A 296 21.39 21.11 3.28
CA MET A 296 19.95 20.98 3.09
C MET A 296 19.43 21.76 1.86
N GLU A 297 20.01 22.89 1.52
CA GLU A 297 19.66 23.62 0.28
C GLU A 297 20.10 22.84 -0.98
N ARG A 298 21.17 22.05 -0.92
CA ARG A 298 21.52 21.11 -2.01
C ARG A 298 20.51 19.98 -2.07
N PHE A 299 20.19 19.35 -0.93
CA PHE A 299 19.19 18.29 -0.84
C PHE A 299 17.85 18.77 -1.41
N VAL A 300 17.33 19.93 -0.96
CA VAL A 300 16.06 20.50 -1.45
C VAL A 300 16.09 20.67 -2.96
N ARG A 301 17.17 21.23 -3.51
CA ARG A 301 17.31 21.44 -4.96
C ARG A 301 17.31 20.13 -5.73
N ASP A 302 18.21 19.19 -5.40
CA ASP A 302 18.39 17.94 -6.14
C ASP A 302 17.12 17.09 -6.06
N PHE A 303 16.49 17.05 -4.88
CA PHE A 303 15.24 16.31 -4.68
C PHE A 303 14.05 16.96 -5.39
N SER A 304 13.95 18.30 -5.38
CA SER A 304 12.89 19.03 -6.07
C SER A 304 12.98 18.87 -7.59
N VAL A 305 14.20 18.84 -8.17
CA VAL A 305 14.38 18.55 -9.60
C VAL A 305 13.85 17.16 -9.95
N ALA A 306 14.15 16.15 -9.13
CA ALA A 306 13.66 14.80 -9.34
C ALA A 306 12.13 14.72 -9.26
N ILE A 307 11.52 15.40 -8.29
CA ILE A 307 10.06 15.48 -8.15
C ILE A 307 9.44 16.20 -9.35
N ALA A 308 9.97 17.35 -9.75
CA ALA A 308 9.43 18.14 -10.87
C ALA A 308 9.48 17.37 -12.20
N ASN A 309 10.57 16.63 -12.47
CA ASN A 309 10.69 15.76 -13.63
C ASN A 309 9.68 14.62 -13.58
N SER A 310 9.48 14.01 -12.41
CA SER A 310 8.50 12.95 -12.22
C SER A 310 7.07 13.47 -12.41
N ILE A 311 6.74 14.65 -11.87
CA ILE A 311 5.44 15.30 -12.07
C ILE A 311 5.23 15.58 -13.56
N SER A 312 6.24 16.09 -14.26
CA SER A 312 6.14 16.41 -15.69
C SER A 312 5.96 15.16 -16.57
N LEU A 313 6.46 14.01 -16.14
CA LEU A 313 6.34 12.73 -16.84
C LEU A 313 5.03 12.01 -16.54
N LEU A 314 4.61 11.98 -15.26
CA LEU A 314 3.53 11.13 -14.78
C LEU A 314 2.21 11.90 -14.59
N ASN A 315 2.28 13.22 -14.41
CA ASN A 315 1.14 14.07 -14.08
C ASN A 315 0.28 13.51 -12.93
N PRO A 316 0.86 13.17 -11.77
CA PRO A 316 0.10 12.62 -10.67
C PRO A 316 -0.74 13.73 -10.01
N ALA A 317 -1.90 13.36 -9.46
CA ALA A 317 -2.67 14.28 -8.62
C ALA A 317 -1.93 14.57 -7.31
N ARG A 318 -1.18 13.59 -6.80
CA ARG A 318 -0.48 13.70 -5.51
C ARG A 318 0.90 13.04 -5.53
N VAL A 319 1.88 13.70 -4.88
CA VAL A 319 3.19 13.13 -4.53
C VAL A 319 3.25 12.96 -3.02
N VAL A 320 3.34 11.72 -2.56
CA VAL A 320 3.44 11.38 -1.13
C VAL A 320 4.89 11.01 -0.82
N ILE A 321 5.52 11.72 0.12
CA ILE A 321 6.89 11.46 0.55
C ILE A 321 6.86 10.72 1.89
N GLY A 322 7.35 9.49 1.91
CA GLY A 322 7.40 8.60 3.06
C GLY A 322 8.81 8.07 3.35
N GLY A 323 8.88 7.04 4.18
CA GLY A 323 10.14 6.48 4.67
C GLY A 323 10.69 7.20 5.90
N GLY A 324 11.68 6.60 6.58
CA GLY A 324 12.15 7.10 7.89
C GLY A 324 12.66 8.54 7.88
N VAL A 325 13.28 9.00 6.78
CA VAL A 325 13.75 10.38 6.64
C VAL A 325 12.59 11.38 6.59
N SER A 326 11.44 10.98 6.04
CA SER A 326 10.28 11.86 5.90
C SER A 326 9.71 12.35 7.24
N GLU A 327 9.93 11.62 8.32
CA GLU A 327 9.49 12.00 9.68
C GLU A 327 10.12 13.33 10.12
N SER A 328 11.33 13.64 9.63
CA SER A 328 12.04 14.91 9.91
C SER A 328 11.80 16.00 8.85
N MET A 329 11.15 15.69 7.72
CA MET A 329 11.02 16.63 6.60
C MET A 329 10.01 17.75 6.80
N GLY A 330 9.28 17.77 7.93
CA GLY A 330 8.34 18.85 8.25
C GLY A 330 8.96 20.26 8.15
N VAL A 331 10.25 20.39 8.43
CA VAL A 331 11.00 21.67 8.41
C VAL A 331 11.40 22.11 6.99
N VAL A 332 11.35 21.24 5.98
CA VAL A 332 11.77 21.56 4.60
C VAL A 332 10.69 21.36 3.55
N ILE A 333 9.58 20.69 3.87
CA ILE A 333 8.54 20.35 2.89
C ILE A 333 7.97 21.57 2.16
N TYR A 334 7.86 22.71 2.85
CA TYR A 334 7.40 23.95 2.24
C TYR A 334 8.39 24.47 1.18
N ARG A 335 9.73 24.32 1.42
CA ARG A 335 10.76 24.70 0.47
C ARG A 335 10.75 23.81 -0.76
N ILE A 336 10.52 22.50 -0.57
CA ILE A 336 10.37 21.55 -1.67
C ILE A 336 9.16 21.92 -2.53
N ARG A 337 8.01 22.24 -1.92
CA ARG A 337 6.81 22.67 -2.66
C ARG A 337 7.05 23.93 -3.47
N GLU A 338 7.69 24.94 -2.87
CA GLU A 338 8.06 26.20 -3.53
C GLU A 338 8.97 25.96 -4.72
N GLU A 339 10.04 25.17 -4.53
CA GLU A 339 11.03 24.91 -5.58
C GLU A 339 10.44 24.08 -6.72
N VAL A 340 9.67 23.03 -6.43
CA VAL A 340 8.96 22.24 -7.44
C VAL A 340 8.00 23.12 -8.25
N GLY A 341 7.24 24.01 -7.59
CA GLY A 341 6.34 24.94 -8.27
C GLY A 341 7.03 25.95 -9.19
N ARG A 342 8.33 26.22 -8.97
CA ARG A 342 9.16 27.04 -9.88
C ARG A 342 9.70 26.24 -11.05
N LEU A 343 9.91 24.92 -10.87
CA LEU A 343 10.57 24.05 -11.85
C LEU A 343 9.59 23.45 -12.87
N THR A 344 8.31 23.26 -12.52
CA THR A 344 7.30 22.71 -13.43
C THR A 344 5.99 23.50 -13.34
N PRO A 345 5.32 23.77 -14.48
CA PRO A 345 3.99 24.38 -14.49
C PRO A 345 2.88 23.38 -14.17
N ILE A 346 3.19 22.08 -14.10
CA ILE A 346 2.22 21.04 -13.81
C ILE A 346 2.04 20.95 -12.30
N HIS A 347 0.79 21.08 -11.86
CA HIS A 347 0.46 21.07 -10.44
C HIS A 347 0.24 19.65 -9.93
N ALA A 348 0.87 19.32 -8.81
CA ALA A 348 0.58 18.14 -8.00
C ALA A 348 0.57 18.52 -6.51
N GLU A 349 -0.29 17.94 -5.71
CA GLU A 349 -0.23 18.09 -4.26
C GLU A 349 0.98 17.31 -3.72
N ILE A 350 1.89 17.97 -3.01
CA ILE A 350 3.05 17.31 -2.39
C ILE A 350 2.82 17.26 -0.87
N CYS A 351 2.80 16.07 -0.30
CA CYS A 351 2.57 15.87 1.14
C CYS A 351 3.50 14.80 1.74
N LEU A 352 3.58 14.78 3.05
CA LEU A 352 4.27 13.73 3.80
C LEU A 352 3.31 12.57 4.06
N ALA A 353 3.87 11.37 4.08
CA ALA A 353 3.18 10.14 4.50
C ALA A 353 2.70 10.25 5.96
N THR A 354 1.56 9.62 6.27
CA THR A 354 0.95 9.68 7.61
C THR A 354 0.97 8.37 8.36
N LEU A 355 1.16 7.24 7.68
CA LEU A 355 1.14 5.90 8.31
C LEU A 355 2.48 5.52 8.94
N GLY A 356 3.57 6.25 8.64
CA GLY A 356 4.90 5.99 9.18
C GLY A 356 5.33 4.54 8.95
N ALA A 357 5.84 3.89 9.99
CA ALA A 357 6.33 2.51 9.93
C ALA A 357 5.24 1.46 9.63
N LYS A 358 3.95 1.81 9.69
CA LYS A 358 2.84 0.89 9.42
C LYS A 358 2.50 0.78 7.93
N ALA A 359 2.98 1.74 7.11
CA ALA A 359 2.60 1.85 5.71
C ALA A 359 2.84 0.56 4.92
N GLY A 360 4.03 -0.06 5.06
CA GLY A 360 4.38 -1.30 4.39
C GLY A 360 3.47 -2.47 4.75
N ALA A 361 3.23 -2.68 6.04
CA ALA A 361 2.38 -3.78 6.51
C ALA A 361 0.89 -3.56 6.18
N LEU A 362 0.36 -2.33 6.30
CA LEU A 362 -1.01 -2.01 5.87
C LEU A 362 -1.16 -2.17 4.36
N GLY A 363 -0.17 -1.73 3.59
CA GLY A 363 -0.16 -1.92 2.15
C GLY A 363 -0.07 -3.39 1.74
N ALA A 364 0.66 -4.21 2.49
CA ALA A 364 0.71 -5.65 2.29
C ALA A 364 -0.68 -6.28 2.47
N ILE A 365 -1.45 -5.85 3.48
CA ILE A 365 -2.84 -6.26 3.67
C ILE A 365 -3.71 -5.87 2.48
N ASN A 366 -3.65 -4.61 2.05
CA ASN A 366 -4.42 -4.12 0.91
C ASN A 366 -4.10 -4.90 -0.37
N PHE A 367 -2.81 -5.13 -0.63
CA PHE A 367 -2.32 -5.88 -1.78
C PHE A 367 -2.85 -7.33 -1.79
N ALA A 368 -2.70 -8.05 -0.68
CA ALA A 368 -3.19 -9.43 -0.57
C ALA A 368 -4.71 -9.50 -0.74
N SER A 369 -5.46 -8.63 -0.08
CA SER A 369 -6.92 -8.57 -0.19
C SER A 369 -7.38 -8.33 -1.62
N THR A 370 -6.75 -7.38 -2.32
CA THR A 370 -7.04 -7.08 -3.73
C THR A 370 -6.78 -8.29 -4.63
N LEU A 371 -5.65 -8.98 -4.45
CA LEU A 371 -5.31 -10.16 -5.26
C LEU A 371 -6.26 -11.34 -5.01
N ILE A 372 -6.68 -11.56 -3.77
CA ILE A 372 -7.65 -12.61 -3.42
C ILE A 372 -8.99 -12.32 -4.11
N GLU A 373 -9.47 -11.08 -4.05
CA GLU A 373 -10.69 -10.66 -4.71
C GLU A 373 -10.61 -10.84 -6.23
N GLN A 374 -9.46 -10.52 -6.83
CA GLN A 374 -9.22 -10.68 -8.27
C GLN A 374 -9.12 -12.16 -8.69
N GLN A 375 -8.45 -13.01 -7.91
CA GLN A 375 -8.34 -14.45 -8.21
C GLN A 375 -9.68 -15.17 -8.10
N ASP A 376 -10.47 -14.82 -7.12
CA ASP A 376 -11.87 -15.24 -7.09
C ASP A 376 -12.59 -14.84 -8.39
N ILE A 377 -12.12 -13.87 -9.15
CA ILE A 377 -12.56 -13.44 -10.49
C ILE A 377 -11.99 -14.33 -11.62
N GLN A 378 -10.82 -14.89 -11.53
CA GLN A 378 -10.14 -15.60 -12.62
C GLN A 378 -10.26 -17.14 -12.60
N ILE A 379 -10.34 -17.77 -11.42
CA ILE A 379 -10.26 -19.25 -11.25
C ILE A 379 -11.44 -20.00 -11.90
N ARG A 380 -12.44 -19.31 -12.44
CA ARG A 380 -13.64 -19.93 -13.05
C ARG A 380 -13.86 -19.54 -14.52
N LYS A 381 -12.79 -19.16 -15.23
CA LYS A 381 -12.76 -19.13 -16.69
C LYS A 381 -12.38 -20.49 -17.23
#